data_3af64584bd9f7ae41d567b04dcaef62d
#
_entry.id   3af64584bd9f7ae41d567b04dcaef62d
#
_cell.length_a   1.000
_cell.length_b   1.000
_cell.length_c   1.000
_cell.angle_alpha   90.00
_cell.angle_beta   90.00
_cell.angle_gamma   90.00
#
_symmetry.space_group_name_H-M   'P 1'
#
loop_
_entity.id
_entity.type
_entity.pdbx_description
1 polymer ?
#
loop_
_entity_poly.entity_id
_entity_poly.type
_entity_poly.pdbx_seq_one_letter_code
_entity_poly.pdbx_strand_id
1 'polypeptide(L)'
;LFAEHGYEQVAVSDVARAAEVSEQTVYNYFQTKEQLVIDRDELVKDTLVQLIRGREPGVNAAAAIRDFMVANVDGISSIDPELWRGELGYLAAISPTVRRLSLEMADRQASAIAEAIRDTTPVTADLARLHGIAIAGVFQLLISDAGRLTKQGRSQSAIAKALRPVVVSLLDELDRWFNLSEPTSG
;
A
#
# COMPACT_ATOMS: atom_id res chain seq x y z
N LEU A 1 9.44 -5.54 18.03
CA LEU A 1 8.64 -6.50 18.79
C LEU A 1 7.87 -7.46 17.89
N PHE A 2 6.95 -6.98 17.00
CA PHE A 2 6.15 -7.86 16.14
C PHE A 2 6.99 -8.75 15.21
N ALA A 3 8.09 -8.21 14.68
CA ALA A 3 8.99 -8.98 13.81
C ALA A 3 9.83 -10.03 14.56
N GLU A 4 10.06 -9.84 15.85
CA GLU A 4 10.90 -10.71 16.69
C GLU A 4 10.07 -11.77 17.40
N HIS A 5 8.92 -11.38 17.93
CA HIS A 5 8.09 -12.24 18.78
C HIS A 5 6.81 -12.76 18.09
N GLY A 6 6.53 -12.25 16.88
CA GLY A 6 5.29 -12.54 16.17
C GLY A 6 4.13 -11.62 16.57
N TYR A 7 3.32 -11.23 15.59
CA TYR A 7 2.21 -10.31 15.80
C TYR A 7 1.20 -10.86 16.81
N GLU A 8 0.87 -12.14 16.74
CA GLU A 8 -0.14 -12.78 17.60
C GLU A 8 0.28 -12.80 19.06
N GLN A 9 1.57 -12.94 19.35
CA GLN A 9 2.13 -13.13 20.70
C GLN A 9 2.38 -11.82 21.46
N VAL A 10 2.49 -10.71 20.77
CA VAL A 10 2.76 -9.38 21.36
C VAL A 10 1.44 -8.70 21.73
N ALA A 11 1.25 -8.34 22.99
CA ALA A 11 0.12 -7.53 23.45
C ALA A 11 0.41 -6.02 23.31
N VAL A 12 -0.64 -5.18 23.31
CA VAL A 12 -0.49 -3.71 23.34
C VAL A 12 0.27 -3.25 24.57
N SER A 13 0.11 -3.94 25.71
CA SER A 13 0.87 -3.70 26.95
C SER A 13 2.38 -3.90 26.78
N ASP A 14 2.79 -4.85 25.92
CA ASP A 14 4.22 -5.07 25.64
C ASP A 14 4.77 -3.94 24.78
N VAL A 15 3.99 -3.45 23.82
CA VAL A 15 4.34 -2.27 23.01
C VAL A 15 4.47 -1.03 23.89
N ALA A 16 3.50 -0.79 24.78
CA ALA A 16 3.52 0.33 25.72
C ALA A 16 4.76 0.29 26.61
N ARG A 17 5.08 -0.88 27.16
CA ARG A 17 6.27 -1.10 28.01
C ARG A 17 7.56 -0.83 27.24
N ALA A 18 7.67 -1.32 26.00
CA ALA A 18 8.85 -1.10 25.16
C ALA A 18 9.03 0.36 24.74
N ALA A 19 7.92 1.08 24.60
CA ALA A 19 7.92 2.52 24.29
C ALA A 19 8.00 3.43 25.53
N GLU A 20 8.09 2.85 26.74
CA GLU A 20 8.13 3.55 28.03
C GLU A 20 6.93 4.48 28.26
N VAL A 21 5.75 4.07 27.78
CA VAL A 21 4.48 4.81 27.95
C VAL A 21 3.41 3.94 28.60
N SER A 22 2.27 4.54 28.98
CA SER A 22 1.12 3.78 29.45
C SER A 22 0.35 3.15 28.28
N GLU A 23 -0.37 2.05 28.53
CA GLU A 23 -1.29 1.48 27.52
C GLU A 23 -2.33 2.48 27.08
N GLN A 24 -2.83 3.34 28.00
CA GLN A 24 -3.75 4.41 27.66
C GLN A 24 -3.14 5.38 26.65
N THR A 25 -1.84 5.67 26.78
CA THR A 25 -1.13 6.51 25.81
C THR A 25 -1.11 5.87 24.44
N VAL A 26 -0.84 4.56 24.34
CA VAL A 26 -0.89 3.85 23.06
C VAL A 26 -2.30 3.91 22.46
N TYR A 27 -3.34 3.62 23.26
CA TYR A 27 -4.73 3.65 22.77
C TYR A 27 -5.24 5.06 22.42
N ASN A 28 -4.62 6.12 22.92
CA ASN A 28 -4.94 7.49 22.50
C ASN A 28 -4.49 7.77 21.04
N TYR A 29 -3.45 7.08 20.55
CA TYR A 29 -2.94 7.23 19.18
C TYR A 29 -3.42 6.09 18.25
N PHE A 30 -3.56 4.89 18.77
CA PHE A 30 -3.92 3.68 18.03
C PHE A 30 -5.07 2.98 18.73
N GLN A 31 -6.28 3.13 18.22
CA GLN A 31 -7.49 2.59 18.86
C GLN A 31 -7.51 1.05 18.92
N THR A 32 -6.76 0.40 18.03
CA THR A 32 -6.65 -1.06 17.97
C THR A 32 -5.20 -1.49 17.76
N LYS A 33 -4.90 -2.76 18.09
CA LYS A 33 -3.58 -3.36 17.84
C LYS A 33 -3.23 -3.37 16.35
N GLU A 34 -4.23 -3.55 15.50
CA GLU A 34 -4.10 -3.56 14.05
C GLU A 34 -3.54 -2.23 13.52
N GLN A 35 -3.98 -1.11 14.07
CA GLN A 35 -3.50 0.22 13.68
C GLN A 35 -2.00 0.42 13.91
N LEU A 36 -1.38 -0.32 14.84
CA LEU A 36 0.08 -0.30 15.04
C LEU A 36 0.85 -0.85 13.83
N VAL A 37 0.20 -1.55 12.92
CA VAL A 37 0.82 -2.17 11.73
C VAL A 37 0.41 -1.46 10.45
N ILE A 38 -0.80 -0.88 10.41
CA ILE A 38 -1.38 -0.24 9.22
C ILE A 38 -1.54 1.29 9.41
N ASP A 39 -0.73 1.89 10.25
CA ASP A 39 -0.80 3.32 10.63
C ASP A 39 -0.73 4.29 9.44
N ARG A 40 -0.05 3.89 8.36
CA ARG A 40 0.11 4.69 7.14
C ARG A 40 -0.96 4.46 6.08
N ASP A 41 -1.88 3.52 6.28
CA ASP A 41 -2.89 3.15 5.28
C ASP A 41 -3.75 4.35 4.86
N GLU A 42 -4.28 5.08 5.83
CA GLU A 42 -5.12 6.26 5.55
C GLU A 42 -4.35 7.32 4.75
N LEU A 43 -3.09 7.60 5.11
CA LEU A 43 -2.26 8.57 4.39
C LEU A 43 -2.00 8.15 2.94
N VAL A 44 -1.68 6.89 2.71
CA VAL A 44 -1.45 6.34 1.37
C VAL A 44 -2.73 6.41 0.55
N LYS A 45 -3.85 5.96 1.11
CA LYS A 45 -5.17 6.01 0.47
C LYS A 45 -5.55 7.44 0.08
N ASP A 46 -5.42 8.38 1.00
CA ASP A 46 -5.76 9.79 0.77
C ASP A 46 -4.86 10.41 -0.30
N THR A 47 -3.55 10.08 -0.29
CA THR A 47 -2.61 10.53 -1.34
C THR A 47 -3.02 10.02 -2.71
N LEU A 48 -3.38 8.73 -2.84
CA LEU A 48 -3.84 8.15 -4.11
C LEU A 48 -5.12 8.84 -4.62
N VAL A 49 -6.09 9.03 -3.73
CA VAL A 49 -7.35 9.72 -4.07
C VAL A 49 -7.07 11.15 -4.54
N GLN A 50 -6.20 11.89 -3.86
CA GLN A 50 -5.83 13.25 -4.24
C GLN A 50 -5.11 13.30 -5.58
N LEU A 51 -4.15 12.40 -5.85
CA LEU A 51 -3.46 12.33 -7.14
C LEU A 51 -4.43 12.03 -8.29
N ILE A 52 -5.38 11.11 -8.06
CA ILE A 52 -6.38 10.75 -9.07
C ILE A 52 -7.37 11.91 -9.30
N ARG A 53 -7.84 12.58 -8.26
CA ARG A 53 -8.77 13.72 -8.40
C ARG A 53 -8.11 14.97 -8.98
N GLY A 54 -6.84 15.20 -8.67
CA GLY A 54 -6.08 16.38 -9.10
C GLY A 54 -5.34 16.21 -10.43
N ARG A 55 -5.52 15.10 -11.14
CA ARG A 55 -4.81 14.86 -12.40
C ARG A 55 -5.25 15.80 -13.53
N GLU A 56 -4.33 16.05 -14.43
CA GLU A 56 -4.61 16.86 -15.62
C GLU A 56 -5.64 16.18 -16.55
N PRO A 57 -6.44 16.95 -17.30
CA PRO A 57 -7.34 16.39 -18.29
C PRO A 57 -6.60 15.50 -19.30
N GLY A 58 -7.14 14.33 -19.60
CA GLY A 58 -6.54 13.34 -20.50
C GLY A 58 -5.50 12.43 -19.86
N VAL A 59 -5.13 12.65 -18.59
CA VAL A 59 -4.31 11.74 -17.81
C VAL A 59 -5.21 10.74 -17.10
N ASN A 60 -5.03 9.43 -17.29
CA ASN A 60 -5.81 8.42 -16.58
C ASN A 60 -5.29 8.16 -15.16
N ALA A 61 -6.03 7.40 -14.37
CA ALA A 61 -5.71 7.16 -12.97
C ALA A 61 -4.37 6.43 -12.74
N ALA A 62 -3.98 5.52 -13.63
CA ALA A 62 -2.71 4.78 -13.50
C ALA A 62 -1.50 5.69 -13.75
N ALA A 63 -1.59 6.55 -14.76
CA ALA A 63 -0.56 7.55 -15.04
C ALA A 63 -0.41 8.56 -13.90
N ALA A 64 -1.53 9.01 -13.31
CA ALA A 64 -1.55 9.98 -12.22
C ALA A 64 -0.80 9.53 -10.96
N ILE A 65 -0.80 8.23 -10.66
CA ILE A 65 -0.17 7.68 -9.45
C ILE A 65 1.24 7.13 -9.69
N ARG A 66 1.71 7.13 -10.94
CA ARG A 66 2.97 6.48 -11.36
C ARG A 66 4.16 6.91 -10.51
N ASP A 67 4.41 8.21 -10.44
CA ASP A 67 5.59 8.75 -9.76
C ASP A 67 5.54 8.45 -8.26
N PHE A 68 4.38 8.51 -7.65
CA PHE A 68 4.18 8.15 -6.26
C PHE A 68 4.51 6.66 -6.01
N MET A 69 4.01 5.77 -6.86
CA MET A 69 4.26 4.32 -6.75
C MET A 69 5.74 3.97 -6.92
N VAL A 70 6.40 4.56 -7.93
CA VAL A 70 7.83 4.35 -8.18
C VAL A 70 8.66 4.89 -7.03
N ALA A 71 8.34 6.10 -6.53
CA ALA A 71 9.04 6.70 -5.39
C ALA A 71 8.92 5.86 -4.11
N ASN A 72 7.76 5.23 -3.86
CA ASN A 72 7.60 4.29 -2.74
C ASN A 72 8.52 3.09 -2.85
N VAL A 73 8.69 2.51 -4.04
CA VAL A 73 9.61 1.39 -4.27
C VAL A 73 11.07 1.84 -4.12
N ASP A 74 11.45 2.98 -4.70
CA ASP A 74 12.81 3.53 -4.61
C ASP A 74 13.15 3.88 -3.15
N GLY A 75 12.18 4.37 -2.37
CA GLY A 75 12.30 4.70 -0.96
C GLY A 75 12.64 3.51 -0.05
N ILE A 76 12.34 2.28 -0.46
CA ILE A 76 12.67 1.06 0.31
C ILE A 76 14.16 1.03 0.70
N SER A 77 15.05 1.44 -0.20
CA SER A 77 16.49 1.45 0.03
C SER A 77 16.96 2.42 1.12
N SER A 78 16.13 3.39 1.49
CA SER A 78 16.42 4.45 2.46
C SER A 78 15.83 4.19 3.84
N ILE A 79 15.01 3.15 4.02
CA ILE A 79 14.44 2.78 5.32
C ILE A 79 15.54 2.17 6.18
N ASP A 80 15.57 2.52 7.47
CA ASP A 80 16.47 1.88 8.42
C ASP A 80 16.26 0.36 8.44
N PRO A 81 17.33 -0.45 8.30
CA PRO A 81 17.23 -1.91 8.31
C PRO A 81 16.58 -2.51 9.55
N GLU A 82 16.69 -1.86 10.71
CA GLU A 82 16.04 -2.30 11.94
C GLU A 82 14.53 -2.07 11.88
N LEU A 83 14.08 -0.97 11.25
CA LEU A 83 12.68 -0.65 11.06
C LEU A 83 12.04 -1.47 9.93
N TRP A 84 12.83 -1.86 8.92
CA TRP A 84 12.32 -2.56 7.73
C TRP A 84 11.55 -3.85 8.05
N ARG A 85 11.97 -4.62 9.07
CA ARG A 85 11.26 -5.82 9.51
C ARG A 85 9.93 -5.50 10.21
N GLY A 86 9.74 -4.27 10.67
CA GLY A 86 8.49 -3.77 11.21
C GLY A 86 7.47 -3.36 10.14
N GLU A 87 7.90 -3.23 8.88
CA GLU A 87 7.02 -2.82 7.79
C GLU A 87 6.00 -3.91 7.43
N LEU A 88 4.83 -3.45 6.96
CA LEU A 88 3.67 -4.29 6.66
C LEU A 88 4.01 -5.51 5.78
N GLY A 89 4.86 -5.34 4.78
CA GLY A 89 5.22 -6.41 3.85
C GLY A 89 5.86 -7.61 4.55
N TYR A 90 6.83 -7.38 5.43
CA TYR A 90 7.47 -8.46 6.18
C TYR A 90 6.51 -9.08 7.20
N LEU A 91 5.78 -8.27 7.95
CA LEU A 91 4.83 -8.75 8.96
C LEU A 91 3.71 -9.59 8.30
N ALA A 92 3.20 -9.17 7.15
CA ALA A 92 2.22 -9.95 6.39
C ALA A 92 2.77 -11.28 5.83
N ALA A 93 4.09 -11.35 5.58
CA ALA A 93 4.74 -12.58 5.13
C ALA A 93 4.94 -13.62 6.24
N ILE A 94 4.87 -13.20 7.53
CA ILE A 94 5.09 -14.07 8.69
C ILE A 94 3.85 -14.26 9.58
N SER A 95 2.82 -13.41 9.46
CA SER A 95 1.58 -13.47 10.25
C SER A 95 0.35 -13.57 9.34
N PRO A 96 -0.47 -14.64 9.48
CA PRO A 96 -1.73 -14.75 8.75
C PRO A 96 -2.72 -13.62 9.10
N THR A 97 -2.73 -13.14 10.33
CA THR A 97 -3.57 -12.02 10.77
C THR A 97 -3.19 -10.74 10.06
N VAL A 98 -1.89 -10.39 10.03
CA VAL A 98 -1.41 -9.19 9.33
C VAL A 98 -1.65 -9.30 7.82
N ARG A 99 -1.49 -10.50 7.25
CA ARG A 99 -1.83 -10.73 5.84
C ARG A 99 -3.30 -10.46 5.54
N ARG A 100 -4.22 -10.90 6.40
CA ARG A 100 -5.65 -10.60 6.25
C ARG A 100 -5.91 -9.10 6.33
N LEU A 101 -5.29 -8.40 7.28
CA LEU A 101 -5.39 -6.95 7.42
C LEU A 101 -4.88 -6.22 6.16
N SER A 102 -3.78 -6.67 5.54
CA SER A 102 -3.28 -6.07 4.30
C SER A 102 -4.24 -6.26 3.12
N LEU A 103 -4.98 -7.37 3.08
CA LEU A 103 -6.00 -7.59 2.04
C LEU A 103 -7.25 -6.72 2.27
N GLU A 104 -7.69 -6.57 3.52
CA GLU A 104 -8.78 -5.67 3.89
C GLU A 104 -8.41 -4.19 3.59
N MET A 105 -7.16 -3.81 3.81
CA MET A 105 -6.61 -2.52 3.43
C MET A 105 -6.69 -2.30 1.91
N ALA A 106 -6.26 -3.29 1.12
CA ALA A 106 -6.32 -3.21 -0.34
C ALA A 106 -7.76 -3.06 -0.85
N ASP A 107 -8.74 -3.71 -0.23
CA ASP A 107 -10.16 -3.58 -0.58
C ASP A 107 -10.70 -2.16 -0.29
N ARG A 108 -10.33 -1.58 0.86
CA ARG A 108 -10.67 -0.17 1.17
C ARG A 108 -10.04 0.81 0.19
N GLN A 109 -8.76 0.62 -0.15
CA GLN A 109 -8.06 1.43 -1.14
C GLN A 109 -8.71 1.31 -2.52
N ALA A 110 -9.03 0.09 -2.98
CA ALA A 110 -9.71 -0.16 -4.25
C ALA A 110 -11.04 0.59 -4.34
N SER A 111 -11.82 0.58 -3.27
CA SER A 111 -13.11 1.27 -3.19
C SER A 111 -12.96 2.79 -3.27
N ALA A 112 -12.01 3.37 -2.52
CA ALA A 112 -11.75 4.81 -2.53
C ALA A 112 -11.19 5.30 -3.88
N ILE A 113 -10.31 4.52 -4.50
CA ILE A 113 -9.78 4.79 -5.85
C ILE A 113 -10.92 4.74 -6.89
N ALA A 114 -11.79 3.72 -6.83
CA ALA A 114 -12.92 3.59 -7.74
C ALA A 114 -13.88 4.80 -7.64
N GLU A 115 -14.11 5.30 -6.43
CA GLU A 115 -14.91 6.49 -6.19
C GLU A 115 -14.26 7.73 -6.80
N ALA A 116 -12.95 7.93 -6.58
CA ALA A 116 -12.20 9.04 -7.16
C ALA A 116 -12.19 9.01 -8.71
N ILE A 117 -12.08 7.82 -9.31
CA ILE A 117 -12.16 7.66 -10.78
C ILE A 117 -13.55 8.04 -11.26
N ARG A 118 -14.61 7.54 -10.63
CA ARG A 118 -16.01 7.82 -11.02
C ARG A 118 -16.35 9.30 -10.91
N ASP A 119 -15.80 9.99 -9.91
CA ASP A 119 -16.04 11.43 -9.71
C ASP A 119 -15.39 12.29 -10.80
N THR A 120 -14.38 11.76 -11.52
CA THR A 120 -13.50 12.53 -12.41
C THR A 120 -13.41 12.00 -13.84
N THR A 121 -14.01 10.85 -14.13
CA THR A 121 -14.00 10.21 -15.46
C THR A 121 -15.37 9.68 -15.79
N PRO A 122 -15.90 9.89 -17.00
CA PRO A 122 -17.22 9.40 -17.43
C PRO A 122 -17.18 7.90 -17.77
N VAL A 123 -16.92 7.05 -16.76
CA VAL A 123 -16.91 5.59 -16.88
C VAL A 123 -18.06 4.96 -16.09
N THR A 124 -18.42 3.71 -16.42
CA THR A 124 -19.41 2.97 -15.64
C THR A 124 -18.90 2.65 -14.23
N ALA A 125 -19.81 2.47 -13.28
CA ALA A 125 -19.45 2.13 -11.90
C ALA A 125 -18.64 0.82 -11.83
N ASP A 126 -19.00 -0.19 -12.63
CA ASP A 126 -18.28 -1.47 -12.67
C ASP A 126 -16.86 -1.31 -13.24
N LEU A 127 -16.67 -0.48 -14.26
CA LEU A 127 -15.36 -0.22 -14.83
C LEU A 127 -14.48 0.57 -13.85
N ALA A 128 -15.01 1.60 -13.19
CA ALA A 128 -14.29 2.34 -12.15
C ALA A 128 -13.86 1.41 -11.00
N ARG A 129 -14.76 0.50 -10.57
CA ARG A 129 -14.46 -0.50 -9.55
C ARG A 129 -13.32 -1.43 -9.99
N LEU A 130 -13.37 -1.91 -11.23
CA LEU A 130 -12.33 -2.79 -11.78
C LEU A 130 -10.97 -2.08 -11.86
N HIS A 131 -10.95 -0.80 -12.29
CA HIS A 131 -9.73 0.02 -12.27
C HIS A 131 -9.19 0.22 -10.86
N GLY A 132 -10.07 0.50 -9.88
CA GLY A 132 -9.68 0.62 -8.47
C GLY A 132 -9.04 -0.65 -7.91
N ILE A 133 -9.64 -1.82 -8.20
CA ILE A 133 -9.11 -3.14 -7.82
C ILE A 133 -7.73 -3.36 -8.48
N ALA A 134 -7.57 -3.03 -9.75
CA ALA A 134 -6.32 -3.23 -10.47
C ALA A 134 -5.18 -2.38 -9.86
N ILE A 135 -5.44 -1.10 -9.56
CA ILE A 135 -4.46 -0.22 -8.92
C ILE A 135 -4.09 -0.72 -7.52
N ALA A 136 -5.09 -1.01 -6.67
CA ALA A 136 -4.85 -1.56 -5.33
C ALA A 136 -4.12 -2.90 -5.38
N GLY A 137 -4.39 -3.72 -6.40
CA GLY A 137 -3.71 -4.98 -6.69
C GLY A 137 -2.22 -4.81 -6.95
N VAL A 138 -1.80 -3.75 -7.63
CA VAL A 138 -0.36 -3.45 -7.81
C VAL A 138 0.31 -3.19 -6.47
N PHE A 139 -0.29 -2.37 -5.59
CA PHE A 139 0.21 -2.17 -4.23
C PHE A 139 0.33 -3.47 -3.46
N GLN A 140 -0.71 -4.30 -3.48
CA GLN A 140 -0.73 -5.57 -2.77
C GLN A 140 0.34 -6.53 -3.28
N LEU A 141 0.61 -6.57 -4.59
CA LEU A 141 1.70 -7.35 -5.17
C LEU A 141 3.06 -6.86 -4.66
N LEU A 142 3.30 -5.55 -4.65
CA LEU A 142 4.56 -4.96 -4.17
C LEU A 142 4.79 -5.24 -2.69
N ILE A 143 3.76 -5.08 -1.83
CA ILE A 143 3.82 -5.41 -0.40
C ILE A 143 4.16 -6.90 -0.21
N SER A 144 3.47 -7.80 -0.91
CA SER A 144 3.67 -9.24 -0.82
C SER A 144 5.07 -9.66 -1.28
N ASP A 145 5.55 -9.10 -2.39
CA ASP A 145 6.86 -9.42 -2.93
C ASP A 145 8.00 -8.84 -2.09
N ALA A 146 7.85 -7.61 -1.57
CA ALA A 146 8.79 -7.02 -0.62
C ALA A 146 8.93 -7.91 0.63
N GLY A 147 7.80 -8.33 1.22
CA GLY A 147 7.81 -9.22 2.37
C GLY A 147 8.44 -10.58 2.09
N ARG A 148 8.12 -11.18 0.96
CA ARG A 148 8.70 -12.46 0.52
C ARG A 148 10.22 -12.36 0.33
N LEU A 149 10.70 -11.31 -0.33
CA LEU A 149 12.12 -11.09 -0.57
C LEU A 149 12.86 -10.79 0.74
N THR A 150 12.26 -10.05 1.66
CA THR A 150 12.80 -9.80 3.00
C THR A 150 12.94 -11.11 3.78
N LYS A 151 11.92 -11.97 3.75
CA LYS A 151 11.96 -13.29 4.39
C LYS A 151 13.06 -14.19 3.80
N GLN A 152 13.42 -13.99 2.53
CA GLN A 152 14.54 -14.66 1.87
C GLN A 152 15.92 -14.04 2.21
N GLY A 153 15.98 -13.03 3.06
CA GLY A 153 17.21 -12.37 3.48
C GLY A 153 17.79 -11.38 2.44
N ARG A 154 16.99 -10.93 1.47
CA ARG A 154 17.45 -9.93 0.50
C ARG A 154 17.59 -8.57 1.17
N SER A 155 18.63 -7.83 0.79
CA SER A 155 18.80 -6.45 1.25
C SER A 155 17.74 -5.52 0.63
N GLN A 156 17.42 -4.42 1.31
CA GLN A 156 16.47 -3.42 0.86
C GLN A 156 16.81 -2.86 -0.52
N SER A 157 18.09 -2.57 -0.78
CA SER A 157 18.57 -2.13 -2.09
C SER A 157 18.32 -3.18 -3.18
N ALA A 158 18.53 -4.48 -2.86
CA ALA A 158 18.23 -5.57 -3.80
C ALA A 158 16.71 -5.73 -4.03
N ILE A 159 15.90 -5.48 -2.99
CA ILE A 159 14.42 -5.50 -3.09
C ILE A 159 13.94 -4.35 -3.96
N ALA A 160 14.35 -3.12 -3.69
CA ALA A 160 14.00 -1.95 -4.50
C ALA A 160 14.38 -2.14 -5.96
N LYS A 161 15.62 -2.62 -6.22
CA LYS A 161 16.10 -2.92 -7.58
C LYS A 161 15.26 -3.99 -8.29
N ALA A 162 14.77 -4.99 -7.57
CA ALA A 162 13.94 -6.05 -8.14
C ALA A 162 12.51 -5.57 -8.41
N LEU A 163 11.93 -4.76 -7.52
CA LEU A 163 10.53 -4.34 -7.62
C LEU A 163 10.33 -3.14 -8.57
N ARG A 164 11.34 -2.29 -8.74
CA ARG A 164 11.24 -1.12 -9.61
C ARG A 164 10.79 -1.43 -11.04
N PRO A 165 11.42 -2.37 -11.78
CA PRO A 165 10.93 -2.72 -13.12
C PRO A 165 9.54 -3.34 -13.10
N VAL A 166 9.17 -4.05 -12.03
CA VAL A 166 7.84 -4.66 -11.89
C VAL A 166 6.76 -3.58 -11.78
N VAL A 167 6.93 -2.60 -10.88
CA VAL A 167 5.95 -1.52 -10.71
C VAL A 167 5.81 -0.70 -11.98
N VAL A 168 6.92 -0.38 -12.67
CA VAL A 168 6.89 0.36 -13.93
C VAL A 168 6.12 -0.41 -14.99
N SER A 169 6.43 -1.69 -15.18
CA SER A 169 5.75 -2.53 -16.18
C SER A 169 4.24 -2.68 -15.89
N LEU A 170 3.86 -2.90 -14.64
CA LEU A 170 2.44 -3.04 -14.27
C LEU A 170 1.68 -1.73 -14.50
N LEU A 171 2.26 -0.58 -14.15
CA LEU A 171 1.64 0.71 -14.38
C LEU A 171 1.55 1.06 -15.88
N ASP A 172 2.53 0.65 -16.70
CA ASP A 172 2.47 0.79 -18.16
C ASP A 172 1.33 -0.03 -18.77
N GLU A 173 1.09 -1.25 -18.25
CA GLU A 173 -0.05 -2.08 -18.68
C GLU A 173 -1.39 -1.45 -18.28
N LEU A 174 -1.50 -0.97 -17.03
CA LEU A 174 -2.72 -0.32 -16.56
C LEU A 174 -2.99 0.97 -17.33
N ASP A 175 -1.97 1.79 -17.60
CA ASP A 175 -2.10 3.02 -18.38
C ASP A 175 -2.65 2.73 -19.78
N ARG A 176 -2.07 1.74 -20.48
CA ARG A 176 -2.57 1.32 -21.80
C ARG A 176 -4.00 0.83 -21.74
N TRP A 177 -4.33 -0.02 -20.77
CA TRP A 177 -5.67 -0.56 -20.63
C TRP A 177 -6.70 0.53 -20.31
N PHE A 178 -6.41 1.45 -19.40
CA PHE A 178 -7.33 2.51 -19.03
C PHE A 178 -7.57 3.47 -20.20
N ASN A 179 -6.53 3.81 -20.98
CA ASN A 179 -6.69 4.61 -22.20
C ASN A 179 -7.58 3.95 -23.27
N LEU A 180 -7.62 2.61 -23.33
CA LEU A 180 -8.51 1.87 -24.24
C LEU A 180 -9.96 1.77 -23.72
N SER A 181 -10.17 1.84 -22.43
CA SER A 181 -11.46 1.64 -21.79
C SER A 181 -12.17 2.95 -21.40
N GLU A 182 -11.46 4.06 -21.32
CA GLU A 182 -12.03 5.39 -21.08
C GLU A 182 -12.46 6.03 -22.40
N PRO A 183 -13.65 6.63 -22.48
CA PRO A 183 -14.08 7.31 -23.70
C PRO A 183 -13.15 8.47 -23.98
N THR A 184 -12.57 8.51 -25.19
CA THR A 184 -11.82 9.67 -25.68
C THR A 184 -12.73 10.88 -25.66
N SER A 185 -12.38 11.89 -24.85
CA SER A 185 -13.03 13.20 -24.91
C SER A 185 -12.81 13.78 -26.30
N GLY A 186 -13.82 13.71 -27.19
CA GLY A 186 -13.83 14.33 -28.50
C GLY A 186 -14.13 15.82 -28.41
#